data_745279a753d7126dbea0428ca4ff4c9d
#
_entry.id   745279a753d7126dbea0428ca4ff4c9d
#
_cell.length_a   1.000
_cell.length_b   1.000
_cell.length_c   1.000
_cell.angle_alpha   90.00
_cell.angle_beta   90.00
_cell.angle_gamma   90.00
#
_symmetry.space_group_name_H-M   'P 1'
#
loop_
_entity.id
_entity.type
_entity.pdbx_description
1 polymer ?
#
loop_
_entity_poly.entity_id
_entity_poly.type
_entity_poly.pdbx_seq_one_letter_code
_entity_poly.pdbx_strand_id
1 'polypeptide(L)'
;MLHRAVPVMIRDCAHGIALPLLAFVLCACARSDADTVSEDVRSTTQRVVYGEDDRLEVYRYNGDTFARASQSLVALVPPGLISSLPEGGLVPSPEPAMDVLQLCEDEPFVTQPAVAACSGVLIDDDLVLTAGHCFREGESCDVYAYVFDYHYSRPGQSPDLIDLDVYGCRKLIVRERRQRASGVLHDFAVVQLDRKVDLRRRPVPLRTEQVESGEGLTVMGSPQGLPAKIDTGGAVRPSPPPKYGYFFADTDTFGGSSGSPAYDDGRELIGILIRGNQDYVEDPETYCLRAKRLSEDETTDGRFEQFAYLAPALAALCETAEGQARPVCNPPAPVRGKASLACNVHPHANERGVVS
;
A
#
# COMPACT_ATOMS: atom_id res chain seq x y z
N MET A 1 27.28 -61.12 16.72
CA MET A 1 28.59 -61.45 16.13
C MET A 1 29.27 -60.16 15.75
N LEU A 2 30.33 -59.95 16.51
CA LEU A 2 31.59 -59.30 16.23
C LEU A 2 31.70 -57.81 15.97
N HIS A 3 32.16 -57.18 17.04
CA HIS A 3 32.87 -55.89 17.12
C HIS A 3 34.08 -55.78 16.17
N ARG A 4 34.35 -54.58 15.69
CA ARG A 4 35.75 -54.08 15.61
C ARG A 4 35.81 -52.56 15.75
N ALA A 5 36.38 -52.14 16.86
CA ALA A 5 36.95 -50.83 17.09
C ALA A 5 38.41 -50.80 16.55
N VAL A 6 38.88 -49.65 16.10
CA VAL A 6 40.30 -49.38 15.81
C VAL A 6 40.66 -47.98 16.34
N PRO A 7 41.87 -47.77 16.87
CA PRO A 7 42.14 -46.81 17.93
C PRO A 7 42.77 -45.48 17.47
N VAL A 8 42.78 -44.57 18.43
CA VAL A 8 43.46 -43.27 18.52
C VAL A 8 44.98 -43.44 18.48
N MET A 9 45.68 -42.62 17.72
CA MET A 9 47.10 -42.36 17.91
C MET A 9 47.33 -40.86 18.18
N ILE A 10 47.72 -40.58 19.42
CA ILE A 10 48.34 -39.35 19.88
C ILE A 10 49.83 -39.43 19.54
N ARG A 11 50.42 -38.37 19.03
CA ARG A 11 51.88 -38.17 19.05
C ARG A 11 52.16 -36.69 19.35
N ASP A 12 52.66 -36.51 20.58
CA ASP A 12 53.36 -35.30 20.98
C ASP A 12 54.73 -35.23 20.25
N CYS A 13 55.11 -34.01 19.94
CA CYS A 13 56.54 -33.63 19.94
C CYS A 13 56.70 -32.13 20.19
N ALA A 14 57.39 -31.83 21.24
CA ALA A 14 57.77 -30.53 21.75
C ALA A 14 59.05 -29.98 21.09
N HIS A 15 59.29 -28.70 21.34
CA HIS A 15 60.55 -27.91 21.34
C HIS A 15 60.97 -27.22 20.05
N GLY A 16 61.06 -25.88 20.16
CA GLY A 16 61.90 -25.06 19.29
C GLY A 16 61.60 -23.56 19.40
N ILE A 17 62.32 -22.90 20.29
CA ILE A 17 62.32 -21.42 20.48
C ILE A 17 63.01 -20.74 19.31
N ALA A 18 62.41 -19.73 18.70
CA ALA A 18 63.10 -18.57 18.11
C ALA A 18 62.12 -17.45 17.75
N LEU A 19 62.16 -16.30 18.43
CA LEU A 19 61.73 -15.00 17.87
C LEU A 19 62.81 -14.56 16.85
N PRO A 20 62.39 -13.86 15.77
CA PRO A 20 62.33 -12.41 15.88
C PRO A 20 61.30 -11.67 14.96
N LEU A 21 61.09 -10.43 15.36
CA LEU A 21 60.77 -9.24 14.56
C LEU A 21 59.34 -9.02 13.95
N LEU A 22 58.81 -7.94 14.47
CA LEU A 22 57.68 -7.12 14.00
C LEU A 22 57.59 -6.97 12.49
N ALA A 23 56.42 -7.28 11.98
CA ALA A 23 55.83 -6.57 10.86
C ALA A 23 54.39 -6.29 11.19
N PHE A 24 54.08 -5.02 11.54
CA PHE A 24 52.73 -4.51 11.63
C PHE A 24 52.16 -4.42 10.20
N VAL A 25 51.45 -5.43 9.78
CA VAL A 25 50.51 -5.30 8.65
C VAL A 25 49.22 -4.75 9.22
N LEU A 26 48.96 -3.46 9.00
CA LEU A 26 47.67 -2.83 9.15
C LEU A 26 46.72 -3.51 8.18
N CYS A 27 46.07 -4.58 8.62
CA CYS A 27 44.90 -5.11 7.92
C CYS A 27 43.74 -4.13 8.19
N ALA A 28 43.48 -3.23 7.25
CA ALA A 28 42.28 -2.44 7.23
C ALA A 28 41.12 -3.42 7.06
N CYS A 29 40.48 -3.80 8.18
CA CYS A 29 39.19 -4.46 8.14
C CYS A 29 38.18 -3.45 7.56
N ALA A 30 37.91 -3.55 6.26
CA ALA A 30 36.68 -3.06 5.71
C ALA A 30 35.55 -3.74 6.49
N ARG A 31 34.89 -2.99 7.37
CA ARG A 31 33.63 -3.39 7.94
C ARG A 31 32.65 -3.44 6.78
N SER A 32 32.38 -4.63 6.26
CA SER A 32 31.15 -4.89 5.55
C SER A 32 30.06 -4.79 6.59
N ASP A 33 29.23 -3.76 6.51
CA ASP A 33 27.96 -3.70 7.23
C ASP A 33 27.09 -4.85 6.68
N ALA A 34 27.23 -6.01 7.28
CA ALA A 34 26.30 -7.11 7.11
C ALA A 34 25.03 -6.71 7.89
N ASP A 35 24.16 -5.94 7.24
CA ASP A 35 22.78 -5.78 7.69
C ASP A 35 22.17 -7.18 7.73
N THR A 36 21.99 -7.71 8.94
CA THR A 36 21.26 -8.94 9.14
C THR A 36 19.83 -8.70 8.72
N VAL A 37 19.47 -9.18 7.54
CA VAL A 37 18.09 -9.24 7.05
C VAL A 37 17.38 -10.27 7.90
N SER A 38 16.51 -9.83 8.82
CA SER A 38 15.60 -10.76 9.48
C SER A 38 14.46 -11.07 8.50
N GLU A 39 14.51 -12.23 7.87
CA GLU A 39 13.52 -12.71 6.90
C GLU A 39 12.18 -13.11 7.53
N ASP A 40 12.07 -13.12 8.86
CA ASP A 40 10.90 -13.68 9.54
C ASP A 40 10.11 -12.63 10.32
N VAL A 41 9.66 -11.58 9.62
CA VAL A 41 8.51 -10.84 10.11
C VAL A 41 7.26 -11.51 9.54
N ARG A 42 6.74 -12.49 10.27
CA ARG A 42 5.32 -12.85 10.13
C ARG A 42 4.56 -11.54 10.29
N SER A 43 4.08 -11.00 9.18
CA SER A 43 3.18 -9.86 9.18
C SER A 43 1.90 -10.33 9.85
N THR A 44 1.82 -10.18 11.16
CA THR A 44 0.54 -10.11 11.84
C THR A 44 -0.06 -8.77 11.42
N THR A 45 -0.69 -8.78 10.27
CA THR A 45 -1.42 -7.65 9.73
C THR A 45 -2.58 -7.41 10.68
N GLN A 46 -2.54 -6.31 11.42
CA GLN A 46 -3.57 -5.95 12.39
C GLN A 46 -4.06 -4.55 12.03
N ARG A 47 -5.35 -4.37 11.85
CA ARG A 47 -5.99 -3.14 11.37
C ARG A 47 -7.25 -2.86 12.18
N VAL A 48 -7.73 -1.61 12.22
CA VAL A 48 -8.82 -1.19 13.10
C VAL A 48 -9.65 -0.07 12.50
N VAL A 49 -10.83 0.17 13.10
CA VAL A 49 -11.63 1.38 12.92
C VAL A 49 -11.22 2.39 13.98
N TYR A 50 -10.92 3.62 13.56
CA TYR A 50 -10.57 4.74 14.41
C TYR A 50 -11.82 5.61 14.69
N GLY A 51 -12.47 5.41 15.83
CA GLY A 51 -13.71 6.11 16.18
C GLY A 51 -14.94 5.53 15.47
N GLU A 52 -15.60 6.30 14.63
CA GLU A 52 -16.71 5.86 13.79
C GLU A 52 -16.18 5.27 12.48
N ASP A 53 -16.90 4.30 11.90
CA ASP A 53 -16.51 3.69 10.61
C ASP A 53 -16.88 4.65 9.46
N ASP A 54 -15.88 5.33 8.93
CA ASP A 54 -16.01 6.35 7.89
C ASP A 54 -15.97 5.79 6.46
N ARG A 55 -15.80 4.48 6.30
CA ARG A 55 -15.78 3.82 4.99
C ARG A 55 -17.12 3.96 4.27
N LEU A 56 -17.11 4.55 3.10
CA LEU A 56 -18.29 4.72 2.26
C LEU A 56 -18.11 4.07 0.89
N GLU A 57 -19.24 3.71 0.30
CA GLU A 57 -19.31 3.22 -1.07
C GLU A 57 -18.88 4.30 -2.08
N VAL A 58 -18.19 3.87 -3.15
CA VAL A 58 -17.71 4.77 -4.21
C VAL A 58 -18.85 5.60 -4.81
N TYR A 59 -20.07 5.04 -4.98
CA TYR A 59 -21.22 5.77 -5.51
C TYR A 59 -21.73 6.91 -4.61
N ARG A 60 -21.27 7.01 -3.37
CA ARG A 60 -21.58 8.12 -2.47
C ARG A 60 -20.84 9.40 -2.85
N TYR A 61 -19.78 9.25 -3.63
CA TYR A 61 -18.93 10.34 -4.07
C TYR A 61 -19.24 10.74 -5.52
N ASN A 62 -18.82 11.93 -5.91
CA ASN A 62 -18.92 12.45 -7.26
C ASN A 62 -17.66 13.25 -7.64
N GLY A 63 -17.61 13.75 -8.86
CA GLY A 63 -16.51 14.57 -9.35
C GLY A 63 -15.18 13.83 -9.28
N ASP A 64 -14.14 14.52 -8.79
CA ASP A 64 -12.78 14.01 -8.85
C ASP A 64 -12.53 12.82 -7.93
N THR A 65 -13.19 12.70 -6.78
CA THR A 65 -13.06 11.56 -5.89
C THR A 65 -13.57 10.29 -6.55
N PHE A 66 -14.78 10.33 -7.12
CA PHE A 66 -15.31 9.22 -7.91
C PHE A 66 -14.40 8.90 -9.11
N ALA A 67 -13.93 9.94 -9.83
CA ALA A 67 -13.05 9.76 -10.97
C ALA A 67 -11.73 9.07 -10.60
N ARG A 68 -11.14 9.37 -9.43
CA ARG A 68 -9.94 8.68 -8.93
C ARG A 68 -10.21 7.20 -8.70
N ALA A 69 -11.29 6.86 -8.00
CA ALA A 69 -11.65 5.47 -7.75
C ALA A 69 -11.87 4.70 -9.05
N SER A 70 -12.58 5.27 -10.01
CA SER A 70 -12.91 4.61 -11.28
C SER A 70 -11.72 4.57 -12.27
N GLN A 71 -10.90 5.62 -12.32
CA GLN A 71 -9.84 5.72 -13.33
C GLN A 71 -8.52 5.07 -12.94
N SER A 72 -8.21 4.98 -11.66
CA SER A 72 -6.85 4.68 -11.21
C SER A 72 -6.75 3.59 -10.17
N LEU A 73 -7.81 3.33 -9.39
CA LEU A 73 -7.81 2.30 -8.37
C LEU A 73 -7.86 0.91 -9.01
N VAL A 74 -7.07 0.00 -8.48
CA VAL A 74 -6.95 -1.37 -8.97
C VAL A 74 -7.11 -2.35 -7.81
N ALA A 75 -7.99 -3.33 -7.97
CA ALA A 75 -8.05 -4.49 -7.09
C ALA A 75 -7.15 -5.60 -7.65
N LEU A 76 -6.34 -6.21 -6.80
CA LEU A 76 -5.54 -7.39 -7.13
C LEU A 76 -6.35 -8.63 -6.74
N VAL A 77 -6.91 -9.32 -7.72
CA VAL A 77 -7.86 -10.44 -7.50
C VAL A 77 -7.24 -11.74 -8.01
N PRO A 78 -7.21 -12.83 -7.21
CA PRO A 78 -6.84 -14.15 -7.73
C PRO A 78 -7.70 -14.50 -8.94
N PRO A 79 -7.13 -14.92 -10.09
CA PRO A 79 -7.89 -15.12 -11.34
C PRO A 79 -9.05 -16.11 -11.21
N GLY A 80 -8.90 -17.11 -10.34
CA GLY A 80 -9.95 -18.11 -10.08
C GLY A 80 -11.20 -17.58 -9.38
N LEU A 81 -11.16 -16.32 -8.89
CA LEU A 81 -12.30 -15.65 -8.25
C LEU A 81 -13.06 -14.70 -9.20
N ILE A 82 -12.72 -14.72 -10.49
CA ILE A 82 -13.42 -13.98 -11.54
C ILE A 82 -13.97 -14.98 -12.55
N SER A 83 -15.27 -14.93 -12.80
CA SER A 83 -15.96 -15.83 -13.73
C SER A 83 -16.53 -15.05 -14.91
N SER A 84 -16.50 -15.65 -16.10
CA SER A 84 -17.15 -15.11 -17.30
C SER A 84 -18.62 -15.48 -17.33
N LEU A 85 -19.48 -14.52 -17.70
CA LEU A 85 -20.90 -14.77 -17.92
C LEU A 85 -21.13 -15.29 -19.34
N PRO A 86 -22.16 -16.16 -19.56
CA PRO A 86 -22.49 -16.68 -20.88
C PRO A 86 -22.86 -15.61 -21.91
N GLU A 87 -23.49 -14.53 -21.47
CA GLU A 87 -23.90 -13.37 -22.26
C GLU A 87 -22.78 -12.35 -22.48
N GLY A 88 -21.60 -12.61 -21.95
CA GLY A 88 -20.45 -11.68 -21.91
C GLY A 88 -20.41 -10.89 -20.60
N GLY A 89 -19.23 -10.35 -20.28
CA GLY A 89 -18.94 -9.70 -19.02
C GLY A 89 -18.31 -10.63 -18.00
N LEU A 90 -17.81 -10.03 -16.92
CA LEU A 90 -17.10 -10.71 -15.85
C LEU A 90 -17.77 -10.41 -14.51
N VAL A 91 -17.80 -11.39 -13.63
CA VAL A 91 -18.34 -11.23 -12.28
C VAL A 91 -17.36 -11.78 -11.26
N PRO A 92 -17.19 -11.11 -10.11
CA PRO A 92 -16.46 -11.67 -8.99
C PRO A 92 -17.24 -12.87 -8.41
N SER A 93 -16.53 -13.78 -7.74
CA SER A 93 -17.17 -14.86 -6.96
C SER A 93 -18.24 -14.27 -6.04
N PRO A 94 -19.44 -14.86 -6.01
CA PRO A 94 -20.57 -14.30 -5.25
C PRO A 94 -20.49 -14.54 -3.74
N GLU A 95 -19.46 -15.22 -3.24
CA GLU A 95 -19.35 -15.55 -1.82
C GLU A 95 -19.24 -14.26 -0.98
N PRO A 96 -20.19 -14.05 -0.04
CA PRO A 96 -20.23 -12.85 0.77
C PRO A 96 -19.09 -12.81 1.80
N ALA A 97 -18.69 -11.61 2.20
CA ALA A 97 -17.62 -11.42 3.16
C ALA A 97 -17.89 -12.09 4.50
N MET A 98 -19.15 -12.14 4.95
CA MET A 98 -19.52 -12.81 6.20
C MET A 98 -19.15 -14.30 6.20
N ASP A 99 -19.31 -14.99 5.09
CA ASP A 99 -19.00 -16.41 5.00
C ASP A 99 -17.49 -16.66 4.84
N VAL A 100 -16.81 -15.83 4.02
CA VAL A 100 -15.37 -15.95 3.79
C VAL A 100 -14.56 -15.62 5.04
N LEU A 101 -14.99 -14.63 5.82
CA LEU A 101 -14.24 -14.06 6.97
C LEU A 101 -14.89 -14.42 8.33
N GLN A 102 -16.01 -15.11 8.34
CA GLN A 102 -16.77 -15.44 9.57
C GLN A 102 -17.20 -14.19 10.36
N LEU A 103 -17.62 -13.13 9.66
CA LEU A 103 -18.04 -11.88 10.27
C LEU A 103 -19.42 -12.01 10.92
N CYS A 104 -19.67 -11.19 11.93
CA CYS A 104 -21.01 -11.04 12.50
C CYS A 104 -21.96 -10.43 11.47
N GLU A 105 -23.23 -10.88 11.47
CA GLU A 105 -24.23 -10.48 10.45
C GLU A 105 -24.53 -8.98 10.43
N ASP A 106 -24.31 -8.30 11.54
CA ASP A 106 -24.54 -6.86 11.71
C ASP A 106 -23.32 -5.98 11.40
N GLU A 107 -22.19 -6.58 10.95
CA GLU A 107 -21.04 -5.83 10.48
C GLU A 107 -21.33 -5.16 9.11
N PRO A 108 -20.74 -3.99 8.82
CA PRO A 108 -20.94 -3.32 7.55
C PRO A 108 -20.47 -4.14 6.35
N PHE A 109 -21.19 -4.08 5.24
CA PHE A 109 -20.83 -4.66 3.93
C PHE A 109 -20.75 -6.20 3.88
N VAL A 110 -21.15 -6.92 4.90
CA VAL A 110 -20.96 -8.37 5.05
C VAL A 110 -21.59 -9.22 3.92
N THR A 111 -22.59 -8.69 3.23
CA THR A 111 -23.27 -9.38 2.12
C THR A 111 -22.61 -9.16 0.76
N GLN A 112 -21.54 -8.35 0.70
CA GLN A 112 -20.82 -8.08 -0.53
C GLN A 112 -19.75 -9.14 -0.81
N PRO A 113 -19.37 -9.38 -2.08
CA PRO A 113 -18.32 -10.33 -2.42
C PRO A 113 -16.96 -9.84 -1.87
N ALA A 114 -16.12 -10.80 -1.45
CA ALA A 114 -14.80 -10.53 -0.86
C ALA A 114 -13.72 -11.29 -1.64
N VAL A 115 -13.25 -10.72 -2.75
CA VAL A 115 -12.32 -11.41 -3.68
C VAL A 115 -10.96 -10.75 -3.83
N ALA A 116 -10.82 -9.47 -3.50
CA ALA A 116 -9.53 -8.78 -3.64
C ALA A 116 -8.55 -9.19 -2.53
N ALA A 117 -7.35 -9.59 -2.92
CA ALA A 117 -6.27 -9.91 -1.97
C ALA A 117 -5.49 -8.67 -1.55
N CYS A 118 -5.35 -7.72 -2.48
CA CYS A 118 -4.65 -6.44 -2.31
C CYS A 118 -5.30 -5.36 -3.17
N SER A 119 -4.88 -4.13 -2.95
CA SER A 119 -5.23 -2.96 -3.76
C SER A 119 -3.98 -2.41 -4.45
N GLY A 120 -4.16 -1.54 -5.43
CA GLY A 120 -3.07 -0.86 -6.13
C GLY A 120 -3.55 0.40 -6.81
N VAL A 121 -2.63 1.13 -7.40
CA VAL A 121 -2.93 2.39 -8.10
C VAL A 121 -2.15 2.51 -9.40
N LEU A 122 -2.81 2.97 -10.45
CA LEU A 122 -2.21 3.23 -11.76
C LEU A 122 -1.35 4.48 -11.68
N ILE A 123 -0.05 4.34 -11.94
CA ILE A 123 0.95 5.43 -11.91
C ILE A 123 1.52 5.80 -13.28
N ASP A 124 1.29 4.97 -14.31
CA ASP A 124 1.61 5.23 -15.72
C ASP A 124 0.63 4.43 -16.58
N ASP A 125 0.67 4.54 -17.90
CA ASP A 125 -0.25 3.91 -18.87
C ASP A 125 -0.44 2.39 -18.70
N ASP A 126 0.53 1.69 -18.11
CA ASP A 126 0.53 0.25 -17.87
C ASP A 126 1.28 -0.13 -16.58
N LEU A 127 1.50 0.83 -15.66
CA LEU A 127 2.19 0.57 -14.40
C LEU A 127 1.26 0.74 -13.21
N VAL A 128 1.21 -0.31 -12.39
CA VAL A 128 0.48 -0.32 -11.10
C VAL A 128 1.47 -0.37 -9.97
N LEU A 129 1.33 0.56 -9.01
CA LEU A 129 2.02 0.57 -7.73
C LEU A 129 1.15 -0.13 -6.69
N THR A 130 1.73 -1.02 -5.90
CA THR A 130 1.08 -1.73 -4.79
C THR A 130 2.08 -2.06 -3.69
N ALA A 131 1.64 -2.69 -2.60
CA ALA A 131 2.53 -3.12 -1.52
C ALA A 131 3.39 -4.34 -1.93
N GLY A 132 4.65 -4.36 -1.51
CA GLY A 132 5.59 -5.42 -1.85
C GLY A 132 5.25 -6.78 -1.25
N HIS A 133 4.58 -6.78 -0.07
CA HIS A 133 4.14 -8.00 0.59
C HIS A 133 2.92 -8.67 -0.09
N CYS A 134 2.26 -7.99 -1.05
CA CYS A 134 1.23 -8.62 -1.88
C CYS A 134 1.78 -9.77 -2.73
N PHE A 135 3.08 -9.79 -2.95
CA PHE A 135 3.78 -10.89 -3.62
C PHE A 135 4.73 -11.58 -2.64
N ARG A 136 4.78 -12.91 -2.68
CA ARG A 136 5.81 -13.69 -1.99
C ARG A 136 7.14 -13.54 -2.71
N GLU A 137 8.23 -13.87 -2.05
CA GLU A 137 9.54 -13.90 -2.67
C GLU A 137 9.58 -14.90 -3.81
N GLY A 138 10.06 -14.47 -4.99
CA GLY A 138 10.12 -15.29 -6.20
C GLY A 138 8.76 -15.57 -6.85
N GLU A 139 7.65 -15.01 -6.35
CA GLU A 139 6.33 -15.17 -6.92
C GLU A 139 6.18 -14.30 -8.18
N SER A 140 5.52 -14.85 -9.18
CA SER A 140 5.18 -14.13 -10.41
C SER A 140 3.96 -13.22 -10.18
N CYS A 141 3.85 -12.13 -10.92
CA CYS A 141 2.73 -11.21 -10.79
C CYS A 141 1.43 -11.68 -11.47
N ASP A 142 1.46 -12.81 -12.18
CA ASP A 142 0.28 -13.46 -12.79
C ASP A 142 -0.58 -14.23 -11.78
N VAL A 143 -0.17 -14.27 -10.51
CA VAL A 143 -1.01 -14.76 -9.40
C VAL A 143 -2.23 -13.86 -9.17
N TYR A 144 -2.25 -12.67 -9.76
CA TYR A 144 -3.39 -11.75 -9.73
C TYR A 144 -3.82 -11.30 -11.13
N ALA A 145 -5.14 -11.13 -11.29
CA ALA A 145 -5.72 -10.23 -12.25
C ALA A 145 -5.81 -8.82 -11.62
N TYR A 146 -5.62 -7.80 -12.43
CA TYR A 146 -5.63 -6.38 -12.04
C TYR A 146 -6.92 -5.76 -12.51
N VAL A 147 -7.84 -5.55 -11.57
CA VAL A 147 -9.25 -5.24 -11.87
C VAL A 147 -9.55 -3.79 -11.54
N PHE A 148 -9.94 -3.03 -12.55
CA PHE A 148 -10.52 -1.70 -12.39
C PHE A 148 -12.04 -1.81 -12.19
N ASP A 149 -12.68 -0.73 -11.73
CA ASP A 149 -14.12 -0.66 -11.48
C ASP A 149 -14.67 -1.74 -10.54
N TYR A 150 -13.81 -2.38 -9.73
CA TYR A 150 -14.25 -3.27 -8.68
C TYR A 150 -14.88 -2.47 -7.54
N HIS A 151 -16.03 -1.86 -7.81
CA HIS A 151 -16.81 -1.09 -6.85
C HIS A 151 -18.30 -1.08 -7.20
N TYR A 152 -19.13 -0.77 -6.24
CA TYR A 152 -20.56 -0.55 -6.47
C TYR A 152 -20.77 0.82 -7.12
N SER A 153 -21.48 0.86 -8.26
CA SER A 153 -21.86 2.08 -8.98
C SER A 153 -23.18 2.66 -8.48
N ARG A 154 -23.99 1.86 -7.76
CA ARG A 154 -25.26 2.23 -7.12
C ARG A 154 -25.64 1.23 -6.04
N PRO A 155 -26.57 1.59 -5.11
CA PRO A 155 -26.99 0.68 -4.05
C PRO A 155 -27.47 -0.67 -4.55
N GLY A 156 -26.99 -1.75 -3.95
CA GLY A 156 -27.42 -3.13 -4.21
C GLY A 156 -27.03 -3.73 -5.56
N GLN A 157 -26.18 -3.03 -6.35
CA GLN A 157 -25.68 -3.54 -7.62
C GLN A 157 -24.23 -4.02 -7.45
N SER A 158 -24.00 -5.31 -7.63
CA SER A 158 -22.65 -5.88 -7.70
C SER A 158 -21.79 -5.18 -8.76
N PRO A 159 -20.46 -5.20 -8.62
CA PRO A 159 -19.57 -4.73 -9.65
C PRO A 159 -19.88 -5.37 -11.01
N ASP A 160 -20.11 -4.57 -12.02
CA ASP A 160 -20.42 -4.97 -13.39
C ASP A 160 -19.15 -4.77 -14.24
N LEU A 161 -18.36 -5.85 -14.31
CA LEU A 161 -17.05 -5.83 -14.96
C LEU A 161 -17.17 -6.25 -16.42
N ILE A 162 -16.36 -5.65 -17.26
CA ILE A 162 -16.16 -6.08 -18.65
C ILE A 162 -14.70 -6.48 -18.87
N ASP A 163 -14.40 -7.21 -19.95
CA ASP A 163 -13.04 -7.65 -20.25
C ASP A 163 -12.00 -6.52 -20.28
N LEU A 164 -12.43 -5.30 -20.63
CA LEU A 164 -11.57 -4.12 -20.63
C LEU A 164 -11.21 -3.62 -19.23
N ASP A 165 -11.88 -4.07 -18.20
CA ASP A 165 -11.61 -3.68 -16.80
C ASP A 165 -10.61 -4.63 -16.13
N VAL A 166 -10.33 -5.79 -16.75
CA VAL A 166 -9.46 -6.83 -16.21
C VAL A 166 -8.17 -6.92 -17.04
N TYR A 167 -7.05 -6.73 -16.37
CA TYR A 167 -5.71 -6.80 -16.98
C TYR A 167 -4.92 -7.96 -16.38
N GLY A 168 -4.10 -8.56 -17.21
CA GLY A 168 -3.08 -9.51 -16.77
C GLY A 168 -1.78 -8.80 -16.38
N CYS A 169 -0.83 -9.58 -15.93
CA CYS A 169 0.52 -9.12 -15.64
C CYS A 169 1.48 -9.46 -16.78
N ARG A 170 2.31 -8.50 -17.18
CA ARG A 170 3.46 -8.73 -18.04
C ARG A 170 4.72 -9.00 -17.22
N LYS A 171 4.97 -8.19 -16.17
CA LYS A 171 6.20 -8.26 -15.40
C LYS A 171 6.06 -7.57 -14.04
N LEU A 172 6.57 -8.19 -13.02
CA LEU A 172 6.89 -7.53 -11.75
C LEU A 172 8.24 -6.82 -11.93
N ILE A 173 8.21 -5.48 -12.11
CA ILE A 173 9.42 -4.70 -12.46
C ILE A 173 10.32 -4.56 -11.26
N VAL A 174 9.75 -4.09 -10.14
CA VAL A 174 10.44 -3.96 -8.86
C VAL A 174 9.55 -4.46 -7.74
N ARG A 175 10.17 -5.06 -6.74
CA ARG A 175 9.53 -5.43 -5.48
C ARG A 175 10.55 -5.30 -4.37
N GLU A 176 10.21 -4.54 -3.35
CA GLU A 176 10.94 -4.55 -2.08
C GLU A 176 9.97 -4.86 -0.94
N ARG A 177 10.42 -5.76 -0.07
CA ARG A 177 9.82 -6.02 1.23
C ARG A 177 10.96 -6.21 2.21
N ARG A 178 11.41 -5.13 2.81
CA ARG A 178 12.58 -5.13 3.68
C ARG A 178 12.41 -4.18 4.84
N GLN A 179 12.63 -4.69 6.04
CA GLN A 179 12.78 -3.87 7.23
C GLN A 179 14.22 -3.98 7.71
N ARG A 180 14.93 -2.87 7.82
CA ARG A 180 16.30 -2.83 8.32
C ARG A 180 16.31 -2.63 9.83
N ALA A 181 17.37 -3.09 10.50
CA ALA A 181 17.59 -2.84 11.93
C ALA A 181 17.61 -1.33 12.28
N SER A 182 17.97 -0.48 11.32
CA SER A 182 17.91 0.98 11.42
C SER A 182 16.48 1.57 11.51
N GLY A 183 15.44 0.76 11.34
CA GLY A 183 14.04 1.19 11.29
C GLY A 183 13.53 1.57 9.90
N VAL A 184 14.39 1.56 8.86
CA VAL A 184 13.95 1.80 7.47
C VAL A 184 13.07 0.64 7.02
N LEU A 185 11.89 0.97 6.48
CA LEU A 185 10.92 0.02 5.94
C LEU A 185 10.65 0.34 4.47
N HIS A 186 10.91 -0.63 3.61
CA HIS A 186 10.50 -0.61 2.20
C HIS A 186 9.52 -1.76 1.99
N ASP A 187 8.33 -1.44 1.53
CA ASP A 187 7.30 -2.43 1.23
C ASP A 187 6.48 -1.91 0.03
N PHE A 188 6.98 -2.15 -1.17
CA PHE A 188 6.36 -1.72 -2.40
C PHE A 188 6.64 -2.67 -3.56
N ALA A 189 5.77 -2.67 -4.55
CA ALA A 189 5.96 -3.33 -5.83
C ALA A 189 5.40 -2.49 -6.97
N VAL A 190 6.08 -2.53 -8.13
CA VAL A 190 5.59 -1.95 -9.37
C VAL A 190 5.44 -3.07 -10.39
N VAL A 191 4.23 -3.20 -10.89
CA VAL A 191 3.81 -4.21 -11.86
C VAL A 191 3.55 -3.55 -13.19
N GLN A 192 4.07 -4.16 -14.26
CA GLN A 192 3.66 -3.82 -15.61
C GLN A 192 2.49 -4.71 -16.03
N LEU A 193 1.39 -4.09 -16.42
CA LEU A 193 0.22 -4.76 -16.96
C LEU A 193 0.54 -5.40 -18.34
N ASP A 194 -0.25 -6.38 -18.76
CA ASP A 194 -0.10 -7.08 -20.03
C ASP A 194 -0.28 -6.17 -21.26
N ARG A 195 -1.01 -5.08 -21.10
CA ARG A 195 -1.28 -4.04 -22.11
C ARG A 195 -1.45 -2.67 -21.46
N LYS A 196 -1.37 -1.62 -22.26
CA LYS A 196 -1.73 -0.26 -21.84
C LYS A 196 -3.21 -0.20 -21.49
N VAL A 197 -3.53 0.60 -20.49
CA VAL A 197 -4.93 0.83 -20.10
C VAL A 197 -5.68 1.60 -21.19
N ASP A 198 -6.99 1.43 -21.21
CA ASP A 198 -7.87 2.16 -22.13
C ASP A 198 -8.05 3.64 -21.69
N LEU A 199 -8.68 4.43 -22.56
CA LEU A 199 -8.84 5.89 -22.37
C LEU A 199 -9.72 6.28 -21.18
N ARG A 200 -10.44 5.35 -20.57
CA ARG A 200 -11.21 5.59 -19.34
C ARG A 200 -10.31 5.66 -18.11
N ARG A 201 -9.11 5.07 -18.20
CA ARG A 201 -8.16 4.99 -17.09
C ARG A 201 -7.13 6.11 -17.20
N ARG A 202 -6.71 6.64 -16.08
CA ARG A 202 -5.72 7.71 -16.02
C ARG A 202 -4.78 7.50 -14.83
N PRO A 203 -3.47 7.59 -15.06
CA PRO A 203 -2.51 7.64 -13.96
C PRO A 203 -2.80 8.81 -13.02
N VAL A 204 -2.50 8.62 -11.76
CA VAL A 204 -2.66 9.65 -10.74
C VAL A 204 -1.50 10.63 -10.73
N PRO A 205 -1.71 11.90 -10.43
CA PRO A 205 -0.63 12.81 -10.08
C PRO A 205 0.04 12.35 -8.78
N LEU A 206 1.37 12.52 -8.72
CA LEU A 206 2.20 12.04 -7.62
C LEU A 206 2.78 13.23 -6.86
N ARG A 207 2.68 13.18 -5.53
CA ARG A 207 3.39 14.09 -4.62
C ARG A 207 4.44 13.26 -3.85
N THR A 208 5.70 13.60 -4.03
CA THR A 208 6.84 12.91 -3.41
C THR A 208 7.39 13.63 -2.19
N GLU A 209 6.88 14.81 -1.91
CA GLU A 209 7.23 15.63 -0.78
C GLU A 209 6.76 14.99 0.52
N GLN A 210 7.40 15.35 1.61
CA GLN A 210 7.02 14.91 2.95
C GLN A 210 5.62 15.41 3.29
N VAL A 211 4.83 14.54 3.93
CA VAL A 211 3.57 14.90 4.56
C VAL A 211 3.79 15.48 5.96
N GLU A 212 2.92 16.36 6.40
CA GLU A 212 2.96 16.96 7.73
C GLU A 212 1.90 16.34 8.66
N SER A 213 2.21 16.26 9.96
CA SER A 213 1.23 15.78 10.94
C SER A 213 0.01 16.68 10.97
N GLY A 214 -1.19 16.08 10.88
CA GLY A 214 -2.46 16.79 10.81
C GLY A 214 -2.96 17.08 9.40
N GLU A 215 -2.19 16.78 8.34
CA GLU A 215 -2.74 16.80 6.97
C GLU A 215 -3.86 15.77 6.85
N GLY A 216 -5.00 16.19 6.30
CA GLY A 216 -6.10 15.29 5.94
C GLY A 216 -5.71 14.38 4.80
N LEU A 217 -6.21 13.15 4.80
CA LEU A 217 -6.00 12.25 3.69
C LEU A 217 -7.24 11.40 3.38
N THR A 218 -7.33 10.99 2.13
CA THR A 218 -8.35 10.06 1.63
C THR A 218 -7.68 8.77 1.22
N VAL A 219 -8.18 7.63 1.71
CA VAL A 219 -7.74 6.29 1.29
C VAL A 219 -8.82 5.64 0.43
N MET A 220 -8.41 4.98 -0.65
CA MET A 220 -9.32 4.22 -1.52
C MET A 220 -8.79 2.80 -1.67
N GLY A 221 -9.61 1.79 -1.48
CA GLY A 221 -9.16 0.40 -1.62
C GLY A 221 -10.21 -0.63 -1.37
N SER A 222 -9.80 -1.89 -1.33
CA SER A 222 -10.65 -3.05 -1.18
C SER A 222 -10.49 -3.68 0.22
N PRO A 223 -11.05 -3.05 1.28
CA PRO A 223 -10.94 -3.59 2.63
C PRO A 223 -11.59 -4.97 2.68
N GLN A 224 -10.91 -5.94 3.30
CA GLN A 224 -11.41 -7.33 3.44
C GLN A 224 -11.63 -8.05 2.10
N GLY A 225 -11.11 -7.51 1.00
CA GLY A 225 -11.40 -8.01 -0.35
C GLY A 225 -12.71 -7.52 -0.93
N LEU A 226 -13.45 -6.68 -0.22
CA LEU A 226 -14.71 -6.07 -0.67
C LEU A 226 -14.53 -5.22 -1.93
N PRO A 227 -15.59 -4.96 -2.69
CA PRO A 227 -15.62 -3.86 -3.64
C PRO A 227 -15.17 -2.57 -2.99
N ALA A 228 -14.44 -1.74 -3.73
CA ALA A 228 -13.72 -0.60 -3.19
C ALA A 228 -14.56 0.29 -2.29
N LYS A 229 -13.95 0.77 -1.23
CA LYS A 229 -14.47 1.78 -0.31
C LYS A 229 -13.55 2.99 -0.31
N ILE A 230 -14.12 4.12 0.08
CA ILE A 230 -13.41 5.38 0.26
C ILE A 230 -13.57 5.80 1.71
N ASP A 231 -12.46 6.06 2.36
CA ASP A 231 -12.35 6.67 3.68
C ASP A 231 -11.73 8.07 3.53
N THR A 232 -12.44 9.10 4.00
CA THR A 232 -12.00 10.50 3.96
C THR A 232 -11.75 11.09 5.37
N GLY A 233 -11.95 10.27 6.40
CA GLY A 233 -11.83 10.71 7.81
C GLY A 233 -10.41 10.75 8.34
N GLY A 234 -9.44 10.20 7.61
CA GLY A 234 -8.07 10.04 8.08
C GLY A 234 -7.25 11.33 8.12
N ALA A 235 -6.27 11.37 9.02
CA ALA A 235 -5.24 12.40 9.10
C ALA A 235 -3.86 11.80 9.33
N VAL A 236 -2.83 12.46 8.79
CA VAL A 236 -1.43 12.10 9.06
C VAL A 236 -1.13 12.27 10.55
N ARG A 237 -0.56 11.25 11.16
CA ARG A 237 -0.18 11.24 12.58
C ARG A 237 1.33 11.47 12.76
N PRO A 238 1.80 11.83 13.96
CA PRO A 238 3.23 12.00 14.21
C PRO A 238 4.01 10.80 13.70
N SER A 239 4.90 11.04 12.76
CA SER A 239 5.57 10.01 11.96
C SER A 239 7.08 10.08 12.11
N PRO A 240 7.82 8.99 11.90
CA PRO A 240 9.26 9.04 11.86
C PRO A 240 9.73 9.89 10.67
N PRO A 241 10.98 10.41 10.70
CA PRO A 241 11.53 11.12 9.56
C PRO A 241 11.40 10.35 8.24
N PRO A 242 11.19 11.00 7.08
CA PRO A 242 10.93 10.34 5.78
C PRO A 242 12.00 9.37 5.32
N LYS A 243 13.24 9.52 5.81
CA LYS A 243 14.33 8.57 5.57
C LYS A 243 14.02 7.13 6.00
N TYR A 244 13.01 6.93 6.86
CA TYR A 244 12.55 5.60 7.25
C TYR A 244 11.60 4.97 6.21
N GLY A 245 11.13 5.73 5.23
CA GLY A 245 10.38 5.22 4.08
C GLY A 245 8.87 5.17 4.28
N TYR A 246 8.33 5.58 5.44
CA TYR A 246 6.90 5.50 5.73
C TYR A 246 6.42 6.63 6.66
N PHE A 247 5.10 6.82 6.69
CA PHE A 247 4.39 7.70 7.62
C PHE A 247 3.19 6.97 8.23
N PHE A 248 2.60 7.57 9.26
CA PHE A 248 1.41 7.06 9.95
C PHE A 248 0.18 7.89 9.65
N ALA A 249 -0.99 7.25 9.61
CA ALA A 249 -2.29 7.90 9.58
C ALA A 249 -3.35 7.07 10.32
N ASP A 250 -4.41 7.73 10.76
CA ASP A 250 -5.59 7.09 11.36
C ASP A 250 -6.70 6.96 10.33
N THR A 251 -6.67 5.92 9.57
CA THR A 251 -7.65 5.61 8.53
C THR A 251 -8.29 4.26 8.76
N ASP A 252 -9.56 4.13 8.41
CA ASP A 252 -10.31 2.88 8.54
C ASP A 252 -9.94 1.91 7.42
N THR A 253 -8.85 1.17 7.63
CA THR A 253 -8.37 0.20 6.66
C THR A 253 -8.40 -1.22 7.23
N PHE A 254 -8.46 -2.20 6.36
CA PHE A 254 -8.55 -3.63 6.73
C PHE A 254 -7.65 -4.48 5.84
N GLY A 255 -7.50 -5.77 6.17
CA GLY A 255 -6.90 -6.76 5.29
C GLY A 255 -7.43 -6.62 3.86
N GLY A 256 -6.60 -6.81 2.82
CA GLY A 256 -7.00 -6.50 1.43
C GLY A 256 -6.79 -5.06 1.00
N SER A 257 -6.78 -4.10 1.94
CA SER A 257 -6.41 -2.71 1.61
C SER A 257 -4.91 -2.50 1.39
N SER A 258 -4.06 -3.53 1.55
CA SER A 258 -2.62 -3.43 1.24
C SER A 258 -2.40 -2.91 -0.18
N GLY A 259 -1.57 -1.86 -0.34
CA GLY A 259 -1.37 -1.17 -1.62
C GLY A 259 -2.41 -0.10 -1.95
N SER A 260 -3.42 0.12 -1.10
CA SER A 260 -4.40 1.20 -1.28
C SER A 260 -3.73 2.56 -1.35
N PRO A 261 -4.04 3.38 -2.37
CA PRO A 261 -3.56 4.74 -2.47
C PRO A 261 -4.11 5.64 -1.37
N ALA A 262 -3.24 6.47 -0.81
CA ALA A 262 -3.58 7.60 0.03
C ALA A 262 -3.36 8.90 -0.75
N TYR A 263 -4.37 9.77 -0.74
CA TYR A 263 -4.39 11.05 -1.44
C TYR A 263 -4.46 12.18 -0.43
N ASP A 264 -3.77 13.29 -0.70
CA ASP A 264 -3.93 14.53 0.04
C ASP A 264 -5.20 15.30 -0.40
N ASP A 265 -5.47 16.44 0.22
CA ASP A 265 -6.58 17.33 -0.15
C ASP A 265 -6.46 17.86 -1.59
N GLY A 266 -5.25 17.95 -2.14
CA GLY A 266 -4.95 18.27 -3.53
C GLY A 266 -5.22 17.11 -4.48
N ARG A 267 -5.53 15.92 -3.93
CA ARG A 267 -5.79 14.67 -4.66
C ARG A 267 -4.59 14.13 -5.42
N GLU A 268 -3.41 14.46 -4.93
CA GLU A 268 -2.16 13.85 -5.34
C GLU A 268 -1.89 12.61 -4.50
N LEU A 269 -1.36 11.57 -5.12
CA LEU A 269 -0.95 10.36 -4.42
C LEU A 269 0.25 10.68 -3.53
N ILE A 270 0.12 10.47 -2.21
CA ILE A 270 1.17 10.73 -1.22
C ILE A 270 1.80 9.44 -0.67
N GLY A 271 1.14 8.31 -0.81
CA GLY A 271 1.64 7.02 -0.33
C GLY A 271 0.70 5.87 -0.63
N ILE A 272 1.15 4.67 -0.27
CA ILE A 272 0.35 3.45 -0.34
C ILE A 272 0.34 2.74 1.01
N LEU A 273 -0.79 2.16 1.37
CA LEU A 273 -0.95 1.41 2.62
C LEU A 273 -0.10 0.14 2.61
N ILE A 274 0.69 -0.06 3.66
CA ILE A 274 1.57 -1.22 3.78
C ILE A 274 1.40 -2.03 5.08
N ARG A 275 0.83 -1.43 6.12
CA ARG A 275 0.62 -2.12 7.39
C ARG A 275 -0.44 -1.41 8.23
N GLY A 276 -1.16 -2.16 9.04
CA GLY A 276 -2.11 -1.64 10.02
C GLY A 276 -2.17 -2.49 11.29
N ASN A 277 -3.17 -2.23 12.10
CA ASN A 277 -3.45 -2.91 13.38
C ASN A 277 -4.39 -4.12 13.19
N GLN A 278 -4.85 -4.76 14.30
CA GLN A 278 -5.73 -5.94 14.25
C GLN A 278 -7.13 -5.57 13.80
N ASP A 279 -7.60 -6.15 12.67
CA ASP A 279 -8.90 -5.87 12.07
C ASP A 279 -10.08 -6.27 12.96
N TYR A 280 -9.99 -7.43 13.58
CA TYR A 280 -11.13 -8.09 14.21
C TYR A 280 -10.80 -8.59 15.59
N VAL A 281 -11.87 -8.66 16.39
CA VAL A 281 -11.92 -9.39 17.65
C VAL A 281 -13.08 -10.38 17.60
N GLU A 282 -12.93 -11.52 18.27
CA GLU A 282 -14.00 -12.49 18.39
C GLU A 282 -15.06 -11.97 19.38
N ASP A 283 -16.31 -12.02 18.95
CA ASP A 283 -17.46 -11.74 19.82
C ASP A 283 -17.62 -12.93 20.79
N PRO A 284 -17.58 -12.71 22.12
CA PRO A 284 -17.55 -13.78 23.10
C PRO A 284 -18.88 -14.55 23.21
N GLU A 285 -19.98 -14.03 22.68
CA GLU A 285 -21.30 -14.65 22.77
C GLU A 285 -21.62 -15.45 21.52
N THR A 286 -21.26 -14.94 20.35
CA THR A 286 -21.63 -15.50 19.04
C THR A 286 -20.48 -16.16 18.31
N TYR A 287 -19.24 -15.95 18.76
CA TYR A 287 -18.00 -16.46 18.16
C TYR A 287 -17.75 -16.02 16.71
N CYS A 288 -18.50 -15.03 16.23
CA CYS A 288 -18.21 -14.37 14.96
C CYS A 288 -17.19 -13.25 15.14
N LEU A 289 -16.62 -12.74 14.06
CA LEU A 289 -15.62 -11.68 14.09
C LEU A 289 -16.26 -10.30 13.92
N ARG A 290 -15.91 -9.39 14.81
CA ARG A 290 -16.30 -7.96 14.78
C ARG A 290 -15.12 -7.07 14.48
N ALA A 291 -15.34 -6.01 13.72
CA ALA A 291 -14.34 -4.96 13.52
C ALA A 291 -13.90 -4.39 14.87
N LYS A 292 -12.59 -4.41 15.10
CA LYS A 292 -12.02 -3.80 16.29
C LYS A 292 -12.11 -2.29 16.17
N ARG A 293 -12.71 -1.64 17.18
CA ARG A 293 -12.80 -0.18 17.30
C ARG A 293 -11.81 0.31 18.34
N LEU A 294 -11.04 1.34 18.02
CA LEU A 294 -10.17 2.03 18.97
C LEU A 294 -10.81 3.35 19.36
N SER A 295 -10.87 3.62 20.67
CA SER A 295 -11.20 4.95 21.17
C SER A 295 -10.04 5.92 20.93
N GLU A 296 -10.32 7.23 20.96
CA GLU A 296 -9.29 8.27 20.83
C GLU A 296 -8.17 8.12 21.87
N ASP A 297 -8.48 7.65 23.08
CA ASP A 297 -7.49 7.44 24.14
C ASP A 297 -6.54 6.26 23.84
N GLU A 298 -6.99 5.25 23.10
CA GLU A 298 -6.20 4.08 22.73
C GLU A 298 -5.25 4.34 21.53
N THR A 299 -5.46 5.45 20.81
CA THR A 299 -4.61 5.86 19.69
C THR A 299 -3.27 6.46 20.15
N THR A 300 -3.09 6.72 21.45
CA THR A 300 -1.85 7.30 22.02
C THR A 300 -0.64 6.35 21.95
N ASP A 301 -0.85 5.05 21.78
CA ASP A 301 0.21 4.04 21.78
C ASP A 301 0.96 3.91 20.43
N GLY A 302 0.74 4.82 19.46
CA GLY A 302 1.43 4.81 18.16
C GLY A 302 1.01 3.65 17.24
N ARG A 303 -0.17 3.08 17.47
CA ARG A 303 -0.76 2.00 16.67
C ARG A 303 -1.58 2.57 15.52
N PHE A 304 -0.93 3.25 14.59
CA PHE A 304 -1.57 3.82 13.41
C PHE A 304 -1.28 3.00 12.16
N GLU A 305 -2.08 3.22 11.12
CA GLU A 305 -1.85 2.67 9.80
C GLU A 305 -0.55 3.22 9.21
N GLN A 306 0.23 2.36 8.54
CA GLN A 306 1.52 2.71 7.95
C GLN A 306 1.40 2.81 6.44
N PHE A 307 1.85 3.93 5.90
CA PHE A 307 1.88 4.19 4.46
C PHE A 307 3.31 4.33 3.98
N ALA A 308 3.70 3.61 2.93
CA ALA A 308 4.98 3.82 2.30
C ALA A 308 4.98 5.12 1.49
N TYR A 309 6.04 5.93 1.63
CA TYR A 309 6.28 7.05 0.73
C TYR A 309 6.57 6.55 -0.69
N LEU A 310 6.22 7.36 -1.69
CA LEU A 310 6.40 7.03 -3.11
C LEU A 310 7.87 7.07 -3.54
N ALA A 311 8.65 7.96 -2.97
CA ALA A 311 10.02 8.23 -3.42
C ALA A 311 10.91 6.98 -3.50
N PRO A 312 10.92 6.04 -2.53
CA PRO A 312 11.70 4.81 -2.65
C PRO A 312 11.25 3.91 -3.82
N ALA A 313 9.95 3.76 -4.04
CA ALA A 313 9.40 2.95 -5.13
C ALA A 313 9.72 3.54 -6.50
N LEU A 314 9.57 4.87 -6.63
CA LEU A 314 9.90 5.59 -7.86
C LEU A 314 11.40 5.54 -8.15
N ALA A 315 12.26 5.73 -7.14
CA ALA A 315 13.70 5.61 -7.30
C ALA A 315 14.09 4.22 -7.81
N ALA A 316 13.58 3.16 -7.18
CA ALA A 316 13.83 1.79 -7.61
C ALA A 316 13.32 1.49 -9.03
N LEU A 317 12.12 1.99 -9.39
CA LEU A 317 11.58 1.88 -10.74
C LEU A 317 12.49 2.58 -11.76
N CYS A 318 12.88 3.83 -11.50
CA CYS A 318 13.62 4.66 -12.44
C CYS A 318 15.08 4.21 -12.64
N GLU A 319 15.61 3.37 -11.77
CA GLU A 319 16.89 2.68 -11.96
C GLU A 319 16.79 1.51 -12.96
N THR A 320 15.59 1.00 -13.22
CA THR A 320 15.40 -0.10 -14.18
C THR A 320 15.39 0.39 -15.64
N ALA A 321 15.71 -0.51 -16.57
CA ALA A 321 15.62 -0.21 -18.00
C ALA A 321 14.18 0.12 -18.44
N GLU A 322 13.20 -0.55 -17.85
CA GLU A 322 11.78 -0.32 -18.09
C GLU A 322 11.32 1.06 -17.58
N GLY A 323 11.83 1.51 -16.44
CA GLY A 323 11.45 2.79 -15.82
C GLY A 323 12.09 4.00 -16.49
N GLN A 324 13.33 3.89 -16.97
CA GLN A 324 14.09 5.03 -17.53
C GLN A 324 13.38 5.74 -18.71
N ALA A 325 12.57 5.04 -19.47
CA ALA A 325 11.82 5.61 -20.60
C ALA A 325 10.42 6.10 -20.24
N ARG A 326 10.01 6.00 -18.96
CA ARG A 326 8.65 6.29 -18.53
C ARG A 326 8.45 7.75 -18.15
N PRO A 327 7.25 8.33 -18.47
CA PRO A 327 6.89 9.67 -18.05
C PRO A 327 7.01 9.88 -16.54
N VAL A 328 6.62 8.89 -15.74
CA VAL A 328 6.70 8.94 -14.27
C VAL A 328 8.13 9.12 -13.75
N CYS A 329 9.14 8.66 -14.52
CA CYS A 329 10.57 8.85 -14.19
C CYS A 329 11.18 10.09 -14.86
N ASN A 330 10.48 10.68 -15.82
CA ASN A 330 10.91 11.87 -16.56
C ASN A 330 9.77 12.89 -16.60
N PRO A 331 9.31 13.40 -15.45
CA PRO A 331 8.21 14.33 -15.42
C PRO A 331 8.58 15.58 -16.25
N PRO A 332 7.65 16.11 -17.05
CA PRO A 332 7.89 17.36 -17.76
C PRO A 332 8.25 18.45 -16.76
N ALA A 333 9.22 19.31 -17.13
CA ALA A 333 9.60 20.42 -16.28
C ALA A 333 8.34 21.21 -15.86
N PRO A 334 8.22 21.61 -14.59
CA PRO A 334 7.05 22.34 -14.13
C PRO A 334 6.86 23.57 -15.01
N VAL A 335 5.71 23.66 -15.65
CA VAL A 335 5.33 24.87 -16.39
C VAL A 335 5.28 25.98 -15.36
N ARG A 336 6.27 26.89 -15.35
CA ARG A 336 6.28 28.07 -14.49
C ARG A 336 4.97 28.79 -14.73
N GLY A 337 3.99 28.58 -13.86
CA GLY A 337 2.71 29.25 -13.90
C GLY A 337 2.98 30.74 -13.84
N LYS A 338 2.35 31.48 -14.76
CA LYS A 338 2.27 32.94 -14.66
C LYS A 338 1.78 33.26 -13.26
N ALA A 339 2.56 34.05 -12.53
CA ALA A 339 2.17 34.57 -11.23
C ALA A 339 0.70 34.99 -11.28
N SER A 340 -0.10 34.41 -10.39
CA SER A 340 -1.47 34.84 -10.16
C SER A 340 -1.41 36.35 -9.88
N LEU A 341 -1.94 37.16 -10.81
CA LEU A 341 -2.24 38.55 -10.54
C LEU A 341 -3.32 38.58 -9.46
N ALA A 342 -2.87 38.67 -8.20
CA ALA A 342 -3.77 38.98 -7.10
C ALA A 342 -4.44 40.31 -7.43
N CYS A 343 -5.70 40.27 -7.82
CA CYS A 343 -6.57 41.44 -7.85
C CYS A 343 -6.70 41.95 -6.42
N ASN A 344 -5.92 42.97 -6.08
CA ASN A 344 -6.16 43.79 -4.90
C ASN A 344 -7.47 44.52 -5.09
N VAL A 345 -8.57 43.94 -4.61
CA VAL A 345 -9.81 44.65 -4.40
C VAL A 345 -9.67 45.48 -3.14
N HIS A 346 -9.39 46.77 -3.30
CA HIS A 346 -9.49 47.72 -2.20
C HIS A 346 -10.97 47.81 -1.77
N PRO A 347 -11.28 47.69 -0.47
CA PRO A 347 -12.61 47.99 0.03
C PRO A 347 -12.78 49.50 -0.01
N HIS A 348 -13.74 49.99 -0.84
CA HIS A 348 -14.23 51.35 -0.77
C HIS A 348 -14.84 51.59 0.62
N ALA A 349 -14.24 52.49 1.35
CA ALA A 349 -14.82 53.08 2.56
C ALA A 349 -16.10 53.83 2.18
N ASN A 350 -17.21 53.40 2.69
CA ASN A 350 -18.50 54.06 2.54
C ASN A 350 -18.65 55.05 3.69
N GLU A 351 -18.28 56.29 3.45
CA GLU A 351 -18.66 57.42 4.33
C GLU A 351 -20.18 57.63 4.26
N ARG A 352 -20.85 57.28 5.34
CA ARG A 352 -22.22 57.75 5.56
C ARG A 352 -22.19 59.05 6.34
N GLY A 353 -22.43 60.16 5.62
CA GLY A 353 -22.74 61.42 6.23
C GLY A 353 -24.06 61.38 7.01
N VAL A 354 -23.97 61.84 8.23
CA VAL A 354 -25.13 62.20 9.07
C VAL A 354 -25.57 63.58 8.66
N VAL A 355 -26.87 63.75 8.31
CA VAL A 355 -27.53 65.02 8.28
C VAL A 355 -28.82 64.92 9.08
N SER A 356 -28.85 65.73 10.12
CA SER A 356 -29.95 66.27 10.98
C SER A 356 -31.26 65.50 11.04
#